data_c7e07bf02ad63f3e626cb1f1cdf7408b
#
_entry.id   c7e07bf02ad63f3e626cb1f1cdf7408b
#
_cell.length_a   1.000
_cell.length_b   1.000
_cell.length_c   1.000
_cell.angle_alpha   90.00
_cell.angle_beta   90.00
_cell.angle_gamma   90.00
#
_symmetry.space_group_name_H-M   'P 1'
#
loop_
_entity.id
_entity.type
_entity.pdbx_description
1 polymer ?
#
loop_
_entity_poly.entity_id
_entity_poly.type
_entity_poly.pdbx_seq_one_letter_code
_entity_poly.pdbx_strand_id
1 'polypeptide(L)'
;MTHLNRRDLVLLSLLILSWGVNWPIMKLGVRDFPPMTFRVLSMIGGISVIWLAARMQREPLGIPPGKVGTVIRLAIPNMLVWHSMVIIGVKMLSSGRAAILGYTMPMWAALSGLLFFGDRLDRKGMFGIGLAMVGAGLLLSSEFTKISGQPVGTVMVLIAASGWGFGTVLMKRTHLEMPTISLTLWMLSFTTLAMMVLCFLFERDQWHWPNAVSWAAIIYNAAIIFGFAHVVWFKLARTLPPVASSLSVMFIPVIGTFSGAWVLGETPQWQDYVAMIAILGAMSTVLFKPRAASAGTEQVPD
;
A
#
# COMPACT_ATOMS: atom_id res chain seq x y z
N MET A 1 -7.41 -1.35 28.99
CA MET A 1 -7.25 -2.16 27.78
C MET A 1 -8.56 -2.03 26.99
N THR A 2 -8.61 -1.27 25.92
CA THR A 2 -9.80 -1.18 25.07
C THR A 2 -9.94 -2.52 24.34
N HIS A 3 -10.90 -3.33 24.78
CA HIS A 3 -11.23 -4.58 24.10
C HIS A 3 -11.71 -4.26 22.69
N LEU A 4 -11.07 -4.87 21.70
CA LEU A 4 -11.54 -4.83 20.31
C LEU A 4 -12.96 -5.39 20.27
N ASN A 5 -13.90 -4.61 19.75
CA ASN A 5 -15.27 -5.06 19.54
C ASN A 5 -15.23 -6.20 18.48
N ARG A 6 -16.08 -7.21 18.64
CA ARG A 6 -16.20 -8.34 17.69
C ARG A 6 -16.39 -7.87 16.25
N ARG A 7 -17.14 -6.78 16.05
CA ARG A 7 -17.36 -6.14 14.75
C ARG A 7 -16.06 -5.62 14.13
N ASP A 8 -15.22 -4.95 14.93
CA ASP A 8 -13.96 -4.38 14.44
C ASP A 8 -12.95 -5.48 14.09
N LEU A 9 -12.93 -6.59 14.84
CA LEU A 9 -12.13 -7.77 14.52
C LEU A 9 -12.56 -8.41 13.19
N VAL A 10 -13.87 -8.56 12.95
CA VAL A 10 -14.39 -9.10 11.68
C VAL A 10 -14.03 -8.17 10.51
N LEU A 11 -14.24 -6.85 10.67
CA LEU A 11 -13.90 -5.88 9.63
C LEU A 11 -12.40 -5.89 9.31
N LEU A 12 -11.56 -5.99 10.34
CA LEU A 12 -10.11 -6.05 10.20
C LEU A 12 -9.67 -7.34 9.49
N SER A 13 -10.25 -8.48 9.86
CA SER A 13 -9.97 -9.76 9.19
C SER A 13 -10.36 -9.73 7.72
N LEU A 14 -11.54 -9.20 7.39
CA LEU A 14 -12.01 -9.03 6.02
C LEU A 14 -11.09 -8.09 5.22
N LEU A 15 -10.61 -7.01 5.81
CA LEU A 15 -9.67 -6.07 5.21
C LEU A 15 -8.34 -6.75 4.88
N ILE A 16 -7.76 -7.50 5.85
CA ILE A 16 -6.49 -8.20 5.67
C ILE A 16 -6.61 -9.25 4.57
N LEU A 17 -7.67 -10.05 4.58
CA LEU A 17 -7.95 -11.04 3.56
C LEU A 17 -8.12 -10.38 2.19
N SER A 18 -8.92 -9.29 2.11
CA SER A 18 -9.14 -8.56 0.85
C SER A 18 -7.84 -8.03 0.26
N TRP A 19 -6.99 -7.40 1.07
CA TRP A 19 -5.70 -6.88 0.59
C TRP A 19 -4.69 -7.99 0.28
N GLY A 20 -4.67 -9.08 1.08
CA GLY A 20 -3.77 -10.21 0.83
C GLY A 20 -4.08 -10.92 -0.47
N VAL A 21 -5.34 -11.30 -0.67
CA VAL A 21 -5.79 -12.00 -1.89
C VAL A 21 -5.75 -11.08 -3.12
N ASN A 22 -5.71 -9.77 -2.93
CA ASN A 22 -5.63 -8.84 -4.05
C ASN A 22 -4.35 -9.02 -4.91
N TRP A 23 -3.25 -9.50 -4.34
CA TRP A 23 -2.01 -9.68 -5.10
C TRP A 23 -2.17 -10.68 -6.26
N PRO A 24 -2.62 -11.91 -6.05
CA PRO A 24 -2.91 -12.82 -7.16
C PRO A 24 -4.07 -12.34 -8.05
N ILE A 25 -5.08 -11.65 -7.52
CA ILE A 25 -6.17 -11.10 -8.34
C ILE A 25 -5.65 -10.02 -9.29
N MET A 26 -4.79 -9.11 -8.83
CA MET A 26 -4.13 -8.15 -9.71
C MET A 26 -3.30 -8.85 -10.78
N LYS A 27 -2.53 -9.89 -10.40
CA LYS A 27 -1.72 -10.67 -11.34
C LYS A 27 -2.58 -11.31 -12.43
N LEU A 28 -3.71 -11.91 -12.06
CA LEU A 28 -4.70 -12.44 -13.03
C LEU A 28 -5.25 -11.34 -13.93
N GLY A 29 -5.61 -10.20 -13.35
CA GLY A 29 -6.19 -9.08 -14.08
C GLY A 29 -5.28 -8.49 -15.15
N VAL A 30 -3.96 -8.50 -14.91
CA VAL A 30 -2.96 -7.91 -15.83
C VAL A 30 -2.20 -8.95 -16.67
N ARG A 31 -2.56 -10.22 -16.55
CA ARG A 31 -1.89 -11.31 -17.29
C ARG A 31 -1.95 -11.05 -18.79
N ASP A 32 -3.14 -10.83 -19.29
CA ASP A 32 -3.43 -10.64 -20.71
C ASP A 32 -4.00 -9.25 -21.00
N PHE A 33 -3.89 -8.31 -20.07
CA PHE A 33 -4.44 -6.97 -20.17
C PHE A 33 -3.40 -5.91 -19.81
N PRO A 34 -3.41 -4.71 -20.41
CA PRO A 34 -2.45 -3.65 -20.11
C PRO A 34 -2.55 -3.19 -18.65
N PRO A 35 -1.43 -3.20 -17.90
CA PRO A 35 -1.47 -3.02 -16.45
C PRO A 35 -1.91 -1.63 -15.99
N MET A 36 -1.48 -0.56 -16.64
CA MET A 36 -1.94 0.79 -16.28
C MET A 36 -3.40 0.99 -16.61
N THR A 37 -3.87 0.46 -17.75
CA THR A 37 -5.28 0.50 -18.16
C THR A 37 -6.15 -0.26 -17.16
N PHE A 38 -5.73 -1.46 -16.73
CA PHE A 38 -6.38 -2.21 -15.64
C PHE A 38 -6.54 -1.33 -14.38
N ARG A 39 -5.47 -0.65 -14.00
CA ARG A 39 -5.47 0.19 -12.80
C ARG A 39 -6.38 1.40 -12.95
N VAL A 40 -6.38 2.07 -14.10
CA VAL A 40 -7.28 3.20 -14.38
C VAL A 40 -8.75 2.80 -14.30
N LEU A 41 -9.13 1.69 -14.94
CA LEU A 41 -10.52 1.20 -14.89
C LEU A 41 -10.95 0.85 -13.46
N SER A 42 -10.07 0.20 -12.70
CA SER A 42 -10.32 -0.11 -11.28
C SER A 42 -10.47 1.16 -10.44
N MET A 43 -9.66 2.19 -10.68
CA MET A 43 -9.73 3.47 -9.97
C MET A 43 -10.99 4.26 -10.30
N ILE A 44 -11.42 4.29 -11.56
CA ILE A 44 -12.66 4.95 -11.98
C ILE A 44 -13.85 4.34 -11.21
N GLY A 45 -13.93 3.01 -11.18
CA GLY A 45 -14.96 2.33 -10.38
C GLY A 45 -14.83 2.64 -8.88
N GLY A 46 -13.60 2.64 -8.35
CA GLY A 46 -13.32 2.96 -6.94
C GLY A 46 -13.71 4.39 -6.58
N ILE A 47 -13.40 5.38 -7.43
CA ILE A 47 -13.82 6.77 -7.25
C ILE A 47 -15.35 6.87 -7.12
N SER A 48 -16.06 6.15 -7.98
CA SER A 48 -17.55 6.14 -7.95
C SER A 48 -18.08 5.58 -6.62
N VAL A 49 -17.49 4.50 -6.11
CA VAL A 49 -17.88 3.91 -4.82
C VAL A 49 -17.54 4.83 -3.64
N ILE A 50 -16.33 5.41 -3.61
CA ILE A 50 -15.92 6.35 -2.56
C ILE A 50 -16.78 7.62 -2.59
N TRP A 51 -17.06 8.14 -3.77
CA TRP A 51 -17.95 9.30 -3.94
C TRP A 51 -19.34 9.04 -3.39
N LEU A 52 -19.91 7.88 -3.75
CA LEU A 52 -21.24 7.49 -3.24
C LEU A 52 -21.23 7.36 -1.71
N ALA A 53 -20.21 6.69 -1.15
CA ALA A 53 -20.05 6.53 0.29
C ALA A 53 -19.92 7.88 1.01
N ALA A 54 -19.16 8.82 0.47
CA ALA A 54 -19.00 10.17 1.02
C ALA A 54 -20.32 10.95 0.97
N ARG A 55 -21.09 10.85 -0.14
CA ARG A 55 -22.41 11.48 -0.27
C ARG A 55 -23.41 10.89 0.73
N MET A 56 -23.43 9.58 0.93
CA MET A 56 -24.30 8.91 1.90
C MET A 56 -23.97 9.34 3.35
N GLN A 57 -22.69 9.57 3.64
CA GLN A 57 -22.22 10.05 4.95
C GLN A 57 -22.35 11.57 5.11
N ARG A 58 -22.81 12.28 4.08
CA ARG A 58 -22.92 13.75 4.03
C ARG A 58 -21.59 14.47 4.30
N GLU A 59 -20.47 13.82 3.93
CA GLU A 59 -19.17 14.43 4.09
C GLU A 59 -18.94 15.56 3.06
N PRO A 60 -18.30 16.67 3.45
CA PRO A 60 -17.97 17.75 2.52
C PRO A 60 -16.94 17.27 1.50
N LEU A 61 -17.25 17.35 0.21
CA LEU A 61 -16.39 16.86 -0.88
C LEU A 61 -15.46 17.93 -1.45
N GLY A 62 -15.60 19.19 -1.05
CA GLY A 62 -14.79 20.29 -1.57
C GLY A 62 -13.34 20.23 -1.11
N ILE A 63 -12.39 20.64 -1.97
CA ILE A 63 -11.03 20.96 -1.54
C ILE A 63 -11.04 22.38 -0.99
N PRO A 64 -10.45 22.62 0.20
CA PRO A 64 -10.34 23.96 0.74
C PRO A 64 -9.65 24.92 -0.23
N PRO A 65 -10.07 26.21 -0.31
CA PRO A 65 -9.46 27.18 -1.22
C PRO A 65 -7.95 27.24 -1.08
N GLY A 66 -7.23 27.27 -2.22
CA GLY A 66 -5.77 27.31 -2.26
C GLY A 66 -5.05 26.00 -1.90
N LYS A 67 -5.75 24.90 -1.59
CA LYS A 67 -5.14 23.62 -1.15
C LYS A 67 -5.03 22.56 -2.25
N VAL A 68 -5.46 22.84 -3.48
CA VAL A 68 -5.37 21.88 -4.60
C VAL A 68 -3.93 21.41 -4.82
N GLY A 69 -2.95 22.31 -4.85
CA GLY A 69 -1.54 21.96 -4.99
C GLY A 69 -1.01 21.08 -3.84
N THR A 70 -1.53 21.27 -2.61
CA THR A 70 -1.20 20.42 -1.47
C THR A 70 -1.74 18.99 -1.67
N VAL A 71 -2.98 18.86 -2.12
CA VAL A 71 -3.58 17.54 -2.40
C VAL A 71 -2.83 16.82 -3.51
N ILE A 72 -2.47 17.51 -4.61
CA ILE A 72 -1.66 16.95 -5.70
C ILE A 72 -0.30 16.50 -5.19
N ARG A 73 0.39 17.33 -4.40
CA ARG A 73 1.69 16.97 -3.80
C ARG A 73 1.62 15.72 -2.93
N LEU A 74 0.51 15.50 -2.22
CA LEU A 74 0.26 14.28 -1.46
C LEU A 74 -0.09 13.09 -2.37
N ALA A 75 -0.82 13.32 -3.46
CA ALA A 75 -1.24 12.28 -4.39
C ALA A 75 -0.06 11.66 -5.14
N ILE A 76 0.94 12.45 -5.51
CA ILE A 76 2.09 11.96 -6.30
C ILE A 76 2.79 10.78 -5.64
N PRO A 77 3.38 10.88 -4.43
CA PRO A 77 4.09 9.75 -3.83
C PRO A 77 3.14 8.64 -3.34
N ASN A 78 2.03 9.01 -2.69
CA ASN A 78 1.14 8.01 -2.09
C ASN A 78 0.32 7.20 -3.10
N MET A 79 -0.08 7.83 -4.21
CA MET A 79 -1.01 7.19 -5.14
C MET A 79 -0.38 7.00 -6.53
N LEU A 80 0.14 8.07 -7.16
CA LEU A 80 0.62 7.96 -8.53
C LEU A 80 1.84 7.04 -8.64
N VAL A 81 2.89 7.28 -7.85
CA VAL A 81 4.10 6.44 -7.87
C VAL A 81 3.76 5.01 -7.43
N TRP A 82 2.96 4.85 -6.37
CA TRP A 82 2.54 3.53 -5.91
C TRP A 82 1.79 2.76 -6.99
N HIS A 83 0.70 3.31 -7.49
CA HIS A 83 -0.20 2.57 -8.37
C HIS A 83 0.37 2.33 -9.77
N SER A 84 1.17 3.25 -10.31
CA SER A 84 1.82 3.05 -11.60
C SER A 84 2.93 2.00 -11.51
N MET A 85 3.80 2.07 -10.51
CA MET A 85 4.95 1.19 -10.40
C MET A 85 4.58 -0.21 -9.89
N VAL A 86 3.69 -0.31 -8.88
CA VAL A 86 3.31 -1.61 -8.33
C VAL A 86 2.60 -2.49 -9.36
N ILE A 87 1.74 -1.91 -10.20
CA ILE A 87 0.98 -2.74 -11.15
C ILE A 87 1.86 -3.30 -12.28
N ILE A 88 2.88 -2.53 -12.70
CA ILE A 88 3.91 -3.01 -13.63
C ILE A 88 4.73 -4.13 -12.97
N GLY A 89 5.17 -3.92 -11.72
CA GLY A 89 5.91 -4.92 -10.97
C GLY A 89 5.13 -6.23 -10.76
N VAL A 90 3.83 -6.14 -10.46
CA VAL A 90 2.94 -7.31 -10.33
C VAL A 90 2.81 -8.07 -11.66
N LYS A 91 2.78 -7.36 -12.80
CA LYS A 91 2.80 -8.02 -14.11
C LYS A 91 4.07 -8.83 -14.34
N MET A 92 5.21 -8.33 -13.87
CA MET A 92 6.54 -8.92 -14.11
C MET A 92 6.91 -10.02 -13.10
N LEU A 93 6.60 -9.83 -11.81
CA LEU A 93 6.97 -10.74 -10.71
C LEU A 93 5.87 -11.76 -10.39
N SER A 94 6.20 -12.77 -9.58
CA SER A 94 5.17 -13.54 -8.88
C SER A 94 4.41 -12.64 -7.90
N SER A 95 3.11 -12.95 -7.70
CA SER A 95 2.24 -12.15 -6.84
C SER A 95 2.73 -12.12 -5.38
N GLY A 96 3.22 -13.25 -4.88
CA GLY A 96 3.80 -13.36 -3.55
C GLY A 96 5.06 -12.50 -3.38
N ARG A 97 5.97 -12.52 -4.35
CA ARG A 97 7.18 -11.70 -4.33
C ARG A 97 6.89 -10.21 -4.38
N ALA A 98 5.95 -9.80 -5.24
CA ALA A 98 5.49 -8.42 -5.29
C ALA A 98 4.83 -7.99 -3.97
N ALA A 99 4.07 -8.88 -3.30
CA ALA A 99 3.53 -8.63 -1.97
C ALA A 99 4.63 -8.39 -0.93
N ILE A 100 5.61 -9.28 -0.83
CA ILE A 100 6.71 -9.16 0.14
C ILE A 100 7.46 -7.84 -0.04
N LEU A 101 7.84 -7.50 -1.28
CA LEU A 101 8.54 -6.26 -1.60
C LEU A 101 7.68 -5.01 -1.34
N GLY A 102 6.40 -5.06 -1.68
CA GLY A 102 5.46 -3.97 -1.43
C GLY A 102 5.37 -3.61 0.05
N TYR A 103 5.47 -4.60 0.94
CA TYR A 103 5.41 -4.37 2.39
C TYR A 103 6.73 -3.91 3.03
N THR A 104 7.72 -3.51 2.24
CA THR A 104 8.87 -2.71 2.72
C THR A 104 8.50 -1.24 3.00
N MET A 105 7.29 -0.79 2.65
CA MET A 105 6.81 0.60 2.85
C MET A 105 7.12 1.21 4.23
N PRO A 106 6.93 0.53 5.37
CA PRO A 106 7.22 1.10 6.68
C PRO A 106 8.71 1.44 6.87
N MET A 107 9.59 0.67 6.24
CA MET A 107 11.04 0.92 6.30
C MET A 107 11.41 2.15 5.49
N TRP A 108 10.80 2.31 4.31
CA TRP A 108 10.95 3.51 3.50
C TRP A 108 10.38 4.75 4.18
N ALA A 109 9.27 4.62 4.93
CA ALA A 109 8.74 5.70 5.74
C ALA A 109 9.74 6.11 6.85
N ALA A 110 10.32 5.14 7.57
CA ALA A 110 11.33 5.41 8.59
C ALA A 110 12.59 6.07 8.00
N LEU A 111 13.07 5.56 6.86
CA LEU A 111 14.21 6.12 6.14
C LEU A 111 13.93 7.54 5.63
N SER A 112 12.73 7.76 5.09
CA SER A 112 12.31 9.10 4.64
C SER A 112 12.24 10.10 5.80
N GLY A 113 11.71 9.67 6.95
CA GLY A 113 11.71 10.48 8.18
C GLY A 113 13.11 10.92 8.59
N LEU A 114 14.07 9.98 8.55
CA LEU A 114 15.48 10.25 8.87
C LEU A 114 16.12 11.22 7.86
N LEU A 115 16.01 10.93 6.57
CA LEU A 115 16.75 11.64 5.52
C LEU A 115 16.21 13.03 5.21
N PHE A 116 14.88 13.19 5.19
CA PHE A 116 14.23 14.42 4.71
C PHE A 116 13.59 15.25 5.82
N PHE A 117 13.38 14.69 6.99
CA PHE A 117 12.59 15.34 8.03
C PHE A 117 13.30 15.43 9.39
N GLY A 118 14.55 14.97 9.48
CA GLY A 118 15.34 15.05 10.69
C GLY A 118 14.88 14.16 11.85
N ASP A 119 14.07 13.12 11.56
CA ASP A 119 13.65 12.16 12.57
C ASP A 119 14.87 11.37 13.07
N ARG A 120 14.87 11.03 14.34
CA ARG A 120 15.89 10.17 14.92
C ARG A 120 15.42 8.73 14.94
N LEU A 121 16.25 7.85 14.42
CA LEU A 121 16.02 6.41 14.53
C LEU A 121 16.84 5.86 15.70
N ASP A 122 16.18 5.06 16.52
CA ASP A 122 16.84 4.24 17.51
C ASP A 122 17.57 3.04 16.87
N ARG A 123 18.39 2.34 17.66
CA ARG A 123 19.12 1.16 17.17
C ARG A 123 18.21 0.08 16.60
N LYS A 124 17.00 -0.09 17.16
CA LYS A 124 16.01 -1.06 16.67
C LYS A 124 15.49 -0.67 15.28
N GLY A 125 15.16 0.60 15.07
CA GLY A 125 14.72 1.10 13.77
C GLY A 125 15.80 0.96 12.70
N MET A 126 17.07 1.26 13.03
CA MET A 126 18.21 1.06 12.12
C MET A 126 18.41 -0.42 11.77
N PHE A 127 18.35 -1.32 12.77
CA PHE A 127 18.40 -2.76 12.54
C PHE A 127 17.27 -3.24 11.62
N GLY A 128 16.04 -2.73 11.84
CA GLY A 128 14.90 -3.04 11.00
C GLY A 128 15.10 -2.61 9.53
N ILE A 129 15.63 -1.40 9.29
CA ILE A 129 15.95 -0.95 7.93
C ILE A 129 16.99 -1.89 7.30
N GLY A 130 18.06 -2.22 8.01
CA GLY A 130 19.08 -3.15 7.53
C GLY A 130 18.49 -4.52 7.15
N LEU A 131 17.62 -5.05 8.01
CA LEU A 131 16.95 -6.34 7.77
C LEU A 131 16.02 -6.29 6.53
N ALA A 132 15.27 -5.20 6.34
CA ALA A 132 14.44 -5.02 5.14
C ALA A 132 15.30 -4.89 3.86
N MET A 133 16.43 -4.21 3.93
CA MET A 133 17.36 -4.10 2.81
C MET A 133 17.97 -5.46 2.43
N VAL A 134 18.33 -6.28 3.43
CA VAL A 134 18.81 -7.64 3.21
C VAL A 134 17.73 -8.49 2.51
N GLY A 135 16.48 -8.46 2.99
CA GLY A 135 15.37 -9.16 2.37
C GLY A 135 15.11 -8.72 0.93
N ALA A 136 15.04 -7.42 0.69
CA ALA A 136 14.83 -6.86 -0.65
C ALA A 136 16.03 -7.17 -1.58
N GLY A 137 17.26 -7.07 -1.09
CA GLY A 137 18.48 -7.39 -1.82
C GLY A 137 18.56 -8.87 -2.20
N LEU A 138 18.12 -9.77 -1.29
CA LEU A 138 18.05 -11.20 -1.57
C LEU A 138 17.08 -11.50 -2.72
N LEU A 139 15.89 -10.89 -2.71
CA LEU A 139 14.92 -11.05 -3.80
C LEU A 139 15.43 -10.47 -5.11
N LEU A 140 16.06 -9.29 -5.08
CA LEU A 140 16.63 -8.67 -6.27
C LEU A 140 17.76 -9.52 -6.85
N SER A 141 18.68 -10.00 -6.03
CA SER A 141 19.79 -10.86 -6.47
C SER A 141 19.29 -12.16 -7.09
N SER A 142 18.23 -12.75 -6.53
CA SER A 142 17.63 -13.98 -7.07
C SER A 142 17.00 -13.76 -8.46
N GLU A 143 16.57 -12.55 -8.80
CA GLU A 143 16.07 -12.23 -10.14
C GLU A 143 17.20 -12.04 -11.16
N PHE A 144 18.38 -11.58 -10.75
CA PHE A 144 19.53 -11.51 -11.65
C PHE A 144 20.14 -12.88 -11.96
N THR A 145 20.00 -13.84 -11.06
CA THR A 145 20.58 -15.20 -11.21
C THR A 145 19.67 -16.14 -11.99
N LYS A 146 18.40 -15.81 -12.19
CA LYS A 146 17.46 -16.63 -12.98
C LYS A 146 17.57 -16.32 -14.47
N ILE A 147 17.47 -17.34 -15.32
CA ILE A 147 17.43 -17.19 -16.79
C ILE A 147 16.23 -16.32 -17.22
N SER A 148 15.08 -16.45 -16.55
CA SER A 148 13.86 -15.67 -16.80
C SER A 148 13.58 -14.63 -15.73
N GLY A 149 14.59 -14.17 -15.02
CA GLY A 149 14.44 -13.21 -13.92
C GLY A 149 13.98 -11.84 -14.40
N GLN A 150 13.27 -11.13 -13.53
CA GLN A 150 12.67 -9.83 -13.80
C GLN A 150 13.14 -8.77 -12.78
N PRO A 151 14.44 -8.41 -12.77
CA PRO A 151 14.98 -7.44 -11.81
C PRO A 151 14.30 -6.07 -11.92
N VAL A 152 13.87 -5.68 -13.12
CA VAL A 152 13.12 -4.45 -13.35
C VAL A 152 11.81 -4.45 -12.54
N GLY A 153 11.08 -5.56 -12.52
CA GLY A 153 9.86 -5.71 -11.73
C GLY A 153 10.11 -5.50 -10.23
N THR A 154 11.22 -6.04 -9.70
CA THR A 154 11.63 -5.84 -8.30
C THR A 154 11.91 -4.37 -8.01
N VAL A 155 12.66 -3.69 -8.87
CA VAL A 155 12.96 -2.26 -8.74
C VAL A 155 11.67 -1.42 -8.79
N MET A 156 10.74 -1.74 -9.69
CA MET A 156 9.45 -1.03 -9.78
C MET A 156 8.65 -1.13 -8.48
N VAL A 157 8.55 -2.33 -7.88
CA VAL A 157 7.83 -2.49 -6.60
C VAL A 157 8.55 -1.76 -5.45
N LEU A 158 9.89 -1.76 -5.42
CA LEU A 158 10.64 -1.01 -4.41
C LEU A 158 10.46 0.51 -4.57
N ILE A 159 10.43 1.05 -5.80
CA ILE A 159 10.10 2.45 -6.07
C ILE A 159 8.67 2.75 -5.60
N ALA A 160 7.70 1.87 -5.88
CA ALA A 160 6.34 2.01 -5.38
C ALA A 160 6.31 2.10 -3.85
N ALA A 161 6.96 1.15 -3.17
CA ALA A 161 7.02 1.09 -1.71
C ALA A 161 7.71 2.32 -1.10
N SER A 162 8.79 2.81 -1.72
CA SER A 162 9.49 4.03 -1.29
C SER A 162 8.62 5.28 -1.45
N GLY A 163 7.93 5.41 -2.58
CA GLY A 163 6.97 6.48 -2.83
C GLY A 163 5.87 6.52 -1.77
N TRP A 164 5.24 5.37 -1.51
CA TRP A 164 4.23 5.25 -0.46
C TRP A 164 4.78 5.60 0.93
N GLY A 165 5.96 5.08 1.29
CA GLY A 165 6.63 5.36 2.55
C GLY A 165 6.89 6.86 2.75
N PHE A 166 7.49 7.52 1.77
CA PHE A 166 7.71 8.96 1.76
C PHE A 166 6.40 9.75 1.85
N GLY A 167 5.42 9.38 1.03
CA GLY A 167 4.11 10.00 1.02
C GLY A 167 3.37 9.87 2.36
N THR A 168 3.52 8.76 3.06
CA THR A 168 2.95 8.55 4.39
C THR A 168 3.53 9.54 5.41
N VAL A 169 4.84 9.77 5.39
CA VAL A 169 5.48 10.77 6.27
C VAL A 169 5.04 12.18 5.89
N LEU A 170 5.01 12.49 4.60
CA LEU A 170 4.56 13.78 4.10
C LEU A 170 3.11 14.06 4.52
N MET A 171 2.22 13.07 4.41
CA MET A 171 0.81 13.19 4.81
C MET A 171 0.67 13.48 6.32
N LYS A 172 1.43 12.77 7.17
CA LYS A 172 1.41 13.00 8.62
C LYS A 172 1.89 14.40 9.02
N ARG A 173 2.75 15.02 8.21
CA ARG A 173 3.31 16.35 8.46
C ARG A 173 2.56 17.48 7.77
N THR A 174 1.56 17.13 6.96
CA THR A 174 0.75 18.12 6.26
C THR A 174 -0.54 18.35 7.03
N HIS A 175 -0.70 19.55 7.57
CA HIS A 175 -1.95 19.97 8.19
C HIS A 175 -2.94 20.36 7.09
N LEU A 176 -3.95 19.54 6.88
CA LEU A 176 -5.03 19.78 5.94
C LEU A 176 -6.36 19.49 6.63
N GLU A 177 -7.15 20.53 6.86
CA GLU A 177 -8.50 20.43 7.44
C GLU A 177 -9.49 19.93 6.38
N MET A 178 -9.46 18.62 6.17
CA MET A 178 -10.28 17.94 5.18
C MET A 178 -10.62 16.53 5.68
N PRO A 179 -11.87 16.05 5.49
CA PRO A 179 -12.21 14.66 5.79
C PRO A 179 -11.31 13.69 5.00
N THR A 180 -10.85 12.64 5.66
CA THR A 180 -9.93 11.65 5.05
C THR A 180 -10.54 11.01 3.80
N ILE A 181 -11.85 10.74 3.81
CA ILE A 181 -12.56 10.17 2.65
C ILE A 181 -12.50 11.11 1.44
N SER A 182 -12.68 12.42 1.66
CA SER A 182 -12.63 13.45 0.62
C SER A 182 -11.22 13.67 0.11
N LEU A 183 -10.21 13.65 1.01
CA LEU A 183 -8.80 13.69 0.62
C LEU A 183 -8.44 12.48 -0.26
N THR A 184 -8.85 11.27 0.13
CA THR A 184 -8.62 10.06 -0.65
C THR A 184 -9.30 10.12 -2.02
N LEU A 185 -10.54 10.60 -2.07
CA LEU A 185 -11.28 10.78 -3.32
C LEU A 185 -10.50 11.67 -4.29
N TRP A 186 -10.03 12.83 -3.85
CA TRP A 186 -9.30 13.76 -4.71
C TRP A 186 -7.91 13.27 -5.07
N MET A 187 -7.17 12.67 -4.13
CA MET A 187 -5.87 12.06 -4.43
C MET A 187 -6.01 10.97 -5.50
N LEU A 188 -7.03 10.11 -5.37
CA LEU A 188 -7.31 9.05 -6.34
C LEU A 188 -7.74 9.64 -7.68
N SER A 189 -8.55 10.70 -7.70
CA SER A 189 -9.01 11.39 -8.93
C SER A 189 -7.84 12.00 -9.70
N PHE A 190 -6.97 12.75 -9.04
CA PHE A 190 -5.77 13.32 -9.68
C PHE A 190 -4.82 12.24 -10.19
N THR A 191 -4.66 11.16 -9.41
CA THR A 191 -3.86 10.02 -9.84
C THR A 191 -4.45 9.33 -11.05
N THR A 192 -5.77 9.11 -11.08
CA THR A 192 -6.46 8.49 -12.22
C THR A 192 -6.27 9.34 -13.48
N LEU A 193 -6.43 10.65 -13.36
CA LEU A 193 -6.21 11.56 -14.50
C LEU A 193 -4.77 11.46 -15.02
N ALA A 194 -3.78 11.50 -14.14
CA ALA A 194 -2.38 11.35 -14.53
C ALA A 194 -2.10 9.98 -15.17
N MET A 195 -2.65 8.91 -14.59
CA MET A 195 -2.50 7.56 -15.14
C MET A 195 -3.22 7.38 -16.48
N MET A 196 -4.36 8.05 -16.72
CA MET A 196 -5.00 8.05 -18.04
C MET A 196 -4.06 8.64 -19.11
N VAL A 197 -3.34 9.69 -18.78
CA VAL A 197 -2.31 10.24 -19.70
C VAL A 197 -1.19 9.22 -19.95
N LEU A 198 -0.69 8.56 -18.89
CA LEU A 198 0.34 7.52 -19.05
C LEU A 198 -0.19 6.32 -19.87
N CYS A 199 -1.43 5.88 -19.65
CA CYS A 199 -2.06 4.83 -20.45
C CYS A 199 -2.11 5.21 -21.93
N PHE A 200 -2.53 6.43 -22.23
CA PHE A 200 -2.61 6.91 -23.61
C PHE A 200 -1.22 6.95 -24.27
N LEU A 201 -0.18 7.37 -23.53
CA LEU A 201 1.18 7.47 -24.07
C LEU A 201 1.86 6.11 -24.26
N PHE A 202 1.63 5.16 -23.37
CA PHE A 202 2.42 3.92 -23.31
C PHE A 202 1.65 2.64 -23.61
N GLU A 203 0.32 2.64 -23.52
CA GLU A 203 -0.50 1.43 -23.66
C GLU A 203 -1.58 1.51 -24.75
N ARG A 204 -1.79 2.66 -25.41
CA ARG A 204 -2.88 2.85 -26.38
C ARG A 204 -2.89 1.80 -27.49
N ASP A 205 -1.71 1.39 -27.95
CA ASP A 205 -1.58 0.42 -29.04
C ASP A 205 -1.83 -1.04 -28.57
N GLN A 206 -1.94 -1.25 -27.25
CA GLN A 206 -2.25 -2.53 -26.61
C GLN A 206 -3.72 -2.60 -26.15
N TRP A 207 -4.53 -1.57 -26.37
CA TRP A 207 -5.89 -1.53 -25.89
C TRP A 207 -6.78 -2.53 -26.62
N HIS A 208 -7.45 -3.32 -25.85
CA HIS A 208 -8.47 -4.26 -26.29
C HIS A 208 -9.52 -4.43 -25.16
N TRP A 209 -10.64 -5.06 -25.45
CA TRP A 209 -11.65 -5.36 -24.43
C TRP A 209 -11.09 -6.34 -23.40
N PRO A 210 -11.27 -6.07 -22.08
CA PRO A 210 -10.88 -7.02 -21.05
C PRO A 210 -11.66 -8.33 -21.19
N ASN A 211 -10.99 -9.45 -21.00
CA ASN A 211 -11.65 -10.74 -20.87
C ASN A 211 -12.41 -10.86 -19.53
N ALA A 212 -13.18 -11.93 -19.33
CA ALA A 212 -13.98 -12.13 -18.13
C ALA A 212 -13.15 -12.11 -16.84
N VAL A 213 -11.92 -12.66 -16.87
CA VAL A 213 -11.02 -12.68 -15.71
C VAL A 213 -10.52 -11.28 -15.39
N SER A 214 -10.09 -10.52 -16.40
CA SER A 214 -9.67 -9.13 -16.22
C SER A 214 -10.81 -8.26 -15.72
N TRP A 215 -12.03 -8.42 -16.24
CA TRP A 215 -13.23 -7.72 -15.74
C TRP A 215 -13.53 -8.06 -14.28
N ALA A 216 -13.50 -9.34 -13.90
CA ALA A 216 -13.71 -9.75 -12.52
C ALA A 216 -12.67 -9.13 -11.58
N ALA A 217 -11.40 -9.08 -11.99
CA ALA A 217 -10.32 -8.46 -11.23
C ALA A 217 -10.47 -6.93 -11.14
N ILE A 218 -10.92 -6.26 -12.22
CA ILE A 218 -11.22 -4.81 -12.23
C ILE A 218 -12.35 -4.50 -11.24
N ILE A 219 -13.45 -5.25 -11.30
CA ILE A 219 -14.62 -5.06 -10.43
C ILE A 219 -14.24 -5.33 -8.98
N TYR A 220 -13.47 -6.39 -8.71
CA TYR A 220 -12.95 -6.67 -7.38
C TYR A 220 -12.10 -5.49 -6.84
N ASN A 221 -11.16 -4.99 -7.63
CA ASN A 221 -10.34 -3.86 -7.22
C ASN A 221 -11.18 -2.59 -7.01
N ALA A 222 -12.13 -2.30 -7.88
CA ALA A 222 -13.01 -1.14 -7.75
C ALA A 222 -13.87 -1.21 -6.47
N ALA A 223 -14.62 -2.30 -6.30
CA ALA A 223 -15.60 -2.41 -5.22
C ALA A 223 -14.95 -2.78 -3.89
N ILE A 224 -14.06 -3.78 -3.88
CA ILE A 224 -13.51 -4.32 -2.63
C ILE A 224 -12.28 -3.54 -2.19
N ILE A 225 -11.32 -3.31 -3.09
CA ILE A 225 -10.05 -2.68 -2.69
C ILE A 225 -10.22 -1.18 -2.51
N PHE A 226 -10.68 -0.44 -3.52
CA PHE A 226 -10.86 1.00 -3.41
C PHE A 226 -12.11 1.37 -2.62
N GLY A 227 -13.24 0.68 -2.83
CA GLY A 227 -14.50 0.96 -2.16
C GLY A 227 -14.53 0.52 -0.70
N PHE A 228 -14.55 -0.79 -0.44
CA PHE A 228 -14.69 -1.33 0.91
C PHE A 228 -13.43 -1.17 1.76
N ALA A 229 -12.28 -1.69 1.28
CA ALA A 229 -11.09 -1.83 2.12
C ALA A 229 -10.51 -0.47 2.53
N HIS A 230 -10.48 0.53 1.64
CA HIS A 230 -10.04 1.88 2.00
C HIS A 230 -10.96 2.56 3.02
N VAL A 231 -12.27 2.45 2.84
CA VAL A 231 -13.26 3.04 3.77
C VAL A 231 -13.14 2.39 5.15
N VAL A 232 -13.05 1.06 5.20
CA VAL A 232 -12.87 0.31 6.45
C VAL A 232 -11.53 0.66 7.11
N TRP A 233 -10.44 0.72 6.35
CA TRP A 233 -9.12 1.09 6.87
C TRP A 233 -9.13 2.46 7.54
N PHE A 234 -9.68 3.48 6.89
CA PHE A 234 -9.75 4.82 7.48
C PHE A 234 -10.59 4.87 8.76
N LYS A 235 -11.66 4.07 8.83
CA LYS A 235 -12.44 3.93 10.05
C LYS A 235 -11.63 3.27 11.16
N LEU A 236 -11.03 2.12 10.87
CA LEU A 236 -10.27 1.34 11.84
C LEU A 236 -9.00 2.04 12.31
N ALA A 237 -8.30 2.74 11.40
CA ALA A 237 -7.10 3.50 11.74
C ALA A 237 -7.32 4.60 12.79
N ARG A 238 -8.56 5.10 12.91
CA ARG A 238 -8.95 6.09 13.94
C ARG A 238 -9.36 5.45 15.27
N THR A 239 -9.82 4.20 15.26
CA THR A 239 -10.42 3.55 16.44
C THR A 239 -9.54 2.50 17.06
N LEU A 240 -8.67 1.85 16.27
CA LEU A 240 -7.81 0.78 16.74
C LEU A 240 -6.54 1.30 17.44
N PRO A 241 -6.11 0.60 18.51
CA PRO A 241 -4.78 0.80 19.05
C PRO A 241 -3.72 0.61 17.95
N PRO A 242 -2.65 1.45 17.89
CA PRO A 242 -1.62 1.36 16.86
C PRO A 242 -0.99 -0.04 16.72
N VAL A 243 -0.85 -0.76 17.84
CA VAL A 243 -0.31 -2.13 17.85
C VAL A 243 -1.23 -3.09 17.10
N ALA A 244 -2.54 -3.01 17.31
CA ALA A 244 -3.49 -3.92 16.67
C ALA A 244 -3.57 -3.68 15.14
N SER A 245 -3.62 -2.42 14.71
CA SER A 245 -3.60 -2.08 13.28
C SER A 245 -2.30 -2.48 12.59
N SER A 246 -1.16 -2.33 13.28
CA SER A 246 0.16 -2.69 12.76
C SER A 246 0.35 -4.19 12.60
N LEU A 247 -0.01 -4.98 13.64
CA LEU A 247 0.06 -6.45 13.56
C LEU A 247 -0.78 -6.99 12.41
N SER A 248 -1.95 -6.41 12.22
CA SER A 248 -2.87 -6.85 11.20
C SER A 248 -2.31 -6.73 9.79
N VAL A 249 -1.66 -5.60 9.49
CA VAL A 249 -1.05 -5.34 8.18
C VAL A 249 0.09 -6.33 7.87
N MET A 250 0.78 -6.86 8.89
CA MET A 250 1.86 -7.84 8.71
C MET A 250 1.40 -9.17 8.12
N PHE A 251 0.13 -9.53 8.26
CA PHE A 251 -0.40 -10.77 7.66
C PHE A 251 -0.60 -10.68 6.14
N ILE A 252 -0.68 -9.47 5.57
CA ILE A 252 -1.01 -9.29 4.17
C ILE A 252 0.04 -9.89 3.20
N PRO A 253 1.36 -9.70 3.37
CA PRO A 253 2.33 -10.35 2.49
C PRO A 253 2.34 -11.87 2.65
N VAL A 254 2.04 -12.39 3.85
CA VAL A 254 1.89 -13.82 4.09
C VAL A 254 0.70 -14.37 3.28
N ILE A 255 -0.47 -13.75 3.43
CA ILE A 255 -1.68 -14.14 2.67
C ILE A 255 -1.43 -13.97 1.17
N GLY A 256 -0.77 -12.88 0.74
CA GLY A 256 -0.43 -12.64 -0.66
C GLY A 256 0.41 -13.76 -1.27
N THR A 257 1.44 -14.21 -0.54
CA THR A 257 2.31 -15.31 -0.98
C THR A 257 1.57 -16.65 -1.07
N PHE A 258 0.83 -17.01 -0.02
CA PHE A 258 0.11 -18.30 0.00
C PHE A 258 -1.11 -18.32 -0.93
N SER A 259 -1.83 -17.20 -1.05
CA SER A 259 -2.92 -17.11 -2.03
C SER A 259 -2.40 -17.12 -3.47
N GLY A 260 -1.23 -16.54 -3.75
CA GLY A 260 -0.56 -16.65 -5.05
C GLY A 260 -0.19 -18.09 -5.39
N ALA A 261 0.35 -18.83 -4.42
CA ALA A 261 0.64 -20.26 -4.59
C ALA A 261 -0.64 -21.06 -4.89
N TRP A 262 -1.71 -20.80 -4.17
CA TRP A 262 -2.96 -21.54 -4.31
C TRP A 262 -3.75 -21.16 -5.58
N VAL A 263 -3.88 -19.88 -5.90
CA VAL A 263 -4.73 -19.38 -6.99
C VAL A 263 -4.02 -19.45 -8.34
N LEU A 264 -2.72 -19.17 -8.38
CA LEU A 264 -1.92 -19.07 -9.60
C LEU A 264 -1.00 -20.26 -9.82
N GLY A 265 -0.90 -21.19 -8.86
CA GLY A 265 0.08 -22.28 -8.90
C GLY A 265 1.53 -21.78 -8.75
N GLU A 266 1.74 -20.59 -8.18
CA GLU A 266 3.08 -20.07 -7.94
C GLU A 266 3.82 -20.96 -6.93
N THR A 267 5.10 -21.20 -7.16
CA THR A 267 5.97 -21.96 -6.26
C THR A 267 6.94 -21.04 -5.57
N PRO A 268 6.63 -20.53 -4.34
CA PRO A 268 7.55 -19.69 -3.61
C PRO A 268 8.87 -20.41 -3.36
N GLN A 269 9.97 -19.72 -3.60
CA GLN A 269 11.32 -20.27 -3.39
C GLN A 269 11.79 -19.97 -1.95
N TRP A 270 12.88 -20.61 -1.52
CA TRP A 270 13.43 -20.39 -0.19
C TRP A 270 13.77 -18.90 0.07
N GLN A 271 14.21 -18.18 -0.98
CA GLN A 271 14.49 -16.74 -0.90
C GLN A 271 13.23 -15.92 -0.54
N ASP A 272 12.07 -16.34 -1.05
CA ASP A 272 10.80 -15.66 -0.75
C ASP A 272 10.43 -15.80 0.73
N TYR A 273 10.64 -16.98 1.31
CA TYR A 273 10.41 -17.22 2.74
C TYR A 273 11.39 -16.45 3.63
N VAL A 274 12.68 -16.47 3.30
CA VAL A 274 13.70 -15.73 4.07
C VAL A 274 13.46 -14.22 3.98
N ALA A 275 13.18 -13.69 2.79
CA ALA A 275 12.87 -12.29 2.61
C ALA A 275 11.57 -11.89 3.35
N MET A 276 10.53 -12.73 3.31
CA MET A 276 9.29 -12.50 4.05
C MET A 276 9.56 -12.41 5.56
N ILE A 277 10.31 -13.34 6.13
CA ILE A 277 10.68 -13.33 7.56
C ILE A 277 11.49 -12.07 7.88
N ALA A 278 12.46 -11.71 7.05
CA ALA A 278 13.28 -10.52 7.23
C ALA A 278 12.42 -9.23 7.21
N ILE A 279 11.52 -9.09 6.24
CA ILE A 279 10.67 -7.91 6.12
C ILE A 279 9.63 -7.86 7.25
N LEU A 280 9.03 -8.97 7.65
CA LEU A 280 8.14 -9.02 8.82
C LEU A 280 8.89 -8.67 10.11
N GLY A 281 10.11 -9.19 10.28
CA GLY A 281 10.99 -8.81 11.39
C GLY A 281 11.32 -7.31 11.38
N ALA A 282 11.64 -6.75 10.22
CA ALA A 282 11.86 -5.33 10.04
C ALA A 282 10.62 -4.49 10.41
N MET A 283 9.45 -4.87 9.93
CA MET A 283 8.18 -4.20 10.28
C MET A 283 7.96 -4.19 11.79
N SER A 284 8.23 -5.30 12.46
CA SER A 284 8.10 -5.41 13.93
C SER A 284 8.94 -4.38 14.66
N THR A 285 10.17 -4.10 14.21
CA THR A 285 11.06 -3.14 14.88
C THR A 285 10.57 -1.69 14.81
N VAL A 286 9.84 -1.34 13.73
CA VAL A 286 9.31 0.02 13.53
C VAL A 286 7.93 0.17 14.18
N LEU A 287 7.09 -0.85 14.09
CA LEU A 287 5.70 -0.78 14.53
C LEU A 287 5.54 -0.95 16.04
N PHE A 288 6.42 -1.71 16.70
CA PHE A 288 6.41 -1.94 18.15
C PHE A 288 7.36 -1.03 18.93
N LYS A 289 7.37 0.28 18.62
CA LYS A 289 8.08 1.22 19.49
C LYS A 289 7.40 1.29 20.87
N PRO A 290 8.12 1.04 21.98
CA PRO A 290 7.62 1.38 23.30
C PRO A 290 7.30 2.88 23.31
N ARG A 291 6.11 3.25 23.76
CA ARG A 291 5.76 4.64 24.02
C ARG A 291 6.77 5.14 25.06
N ALA A 292 7.60 6.15 24.73
CA ALA A 292 8.45 6.80 25.70
C ALA A 292 7.54 7.19 26.86
N ALA A 293 7.85 6.70 28.07
CA ALA A 293 7.16 7.13 29.27
C ALA A 293 7.23 8.66 29.27
N SER A 294 6.06 9.30 29.31
CA SER A 294 5.98 10.74 29.51
C SER A 294 6.84 11.05 30.73
N ALA A 295 7.92 11.80 30.51
CA ALA A 295 8.74 12.32 31.60
C ALA A 295 7.77 12.96 32.60
N GLY A 296 7.81 12.45 33.83
CA GLY A 296 6.91 12.88 34.88
C GLY A 296 6.91 14.39 34.96
N THR A 297 5.74 14.96 35.05
CA THR A 297 5.52 16.27 35.62
C THR A 297 6.22 16.30 36.97
N GLU A 298 7.37 16.92 37.03
CA GLU A 298 8.00 17.34 38.25
C GLU A 298 6.99 18.22 38.97
N GLN A 299 6.37 17.68 40.02
CA GLN A 299 5.61 18.50 40.98
C GLN A 299 6.62 19.42 41.62
N VAL A 300 6.51 20.72 41.35
CA VAL A 300 7.16 21.78 42.11
C VAL A 300 6.50 21.73 43.50
N PRO A 301 7.25 21.51 44.61
CA PRO A 301 6.68 21.68 45.92
C PRO A 301 6.49 23.16 46.21
N ASP A 302 5.39 23.51 46.84
CA ASP A 302 5.04 24.85 47.37
C ASP A 302 6.04 25.37 48.42
#